data_d977baeafdf8c9d3cb0b07c0084b1bc7
#
_entry.id   d977baeafdf8c9d3cb0b07c0084b1bc7
#
_cell.length_a   1.000
_cell.length_b   1.000
_cell.length_c   1.000
_cell.angle_alpha   90.00
_cell.angle_beta   90.00
_cell.angle_gamma   90.00
#
_symmetry.space_group_name_H-M   'P 1'
#
loop_
_entity.id
_entity.type
_entity.pdbx_description
1 polymer ?
#
loop_
_entity_poly.entity_id
_entity_poly.type
_entity_poly.pdbx_seq_one_letter_code
_entity_poly.pdbx_strand_id
1 'polypeptide(L)'
;MKNVLITGAAGFIGSNFVRYELEKHADWNIVVYDKLTYAGNLDNLKDVAEKFGGRYRFMQGDIADREAVFGCVKDNGIDLIINFAADSHVDRSLTEPGSFIMTDVYGTYVLLEAAREFNIARFHQISTDEVYGDIEAPGRSTEEDKLHGSSPYSASKAGGDLMCLAYARSFNVPVTITRGTNNIGPFQYPEKVVPVWVTNAIDGLPLPMYGDGRQMRDYQYVLDHCEGIDVVIEKGALGEVYNIGSGIETRNIDLAHAILDLLGKPYSLIQTITDRPGHDRRYAIDNSKARELGWQPGHTFAQALEKTVRWYLENESWWRKIKSGEYLAYYKKQYAGREI
;
A
#
# COMPACT_ATOMS: atom_id res chain seq x y z
N MET A 1 0.92 5.20 -27.73
CA MET A 1 0.01 5.19 -26.57
C MET A 1 0.17 3.86 -25.87
N LYS A 2 0.27 3.85 -24.56
CA LYS A 2 0.43 2.64 -23.73
C LYS A 2 -0.87 2.41 -22.95
N ASN A 3 -1.44 1.23 -23.03
CA ASN A 3 -2.62 0.85 -22.26
C ASN A 3 -2.18 0.13 -20.99
N VAL A 4 -2.49 0.70 -19.84
CA VAL A 4 -2.01 0.25 -18.54
C VAL A 4 -3.17 -0.24 -17.69
N LEU A 5 -3.09 -1.47 -17.20
CA LEU A 5 -4.00 -2.01 -16.21
C LEU A 5 -3.42 -1.78 -14.82
N ILE A 6 -4.15 -1.06 -13.97
CA ILE A 6 -3.78 -0.86 -12.57
C ILE A 6 -4.85 -1.48 -11.69
N THR A 7 -4.51 -2.57 -11.01
CA THR A 7 -5.44 -3.28 -10.13
C THR A 7 -5.39 -2.70 -8.71
N GLY A 8 -6.50 -2.78 -7.95
CA GLY A 8 -6.55 -2.25 -6.59
C GLY A 8 -6.44 -0.73 -6.49
N ALA A 9 -6.68 -0.03 -7.61
CA ALA A 9 -6.39 1.40 -7.72
C ALA A 9 -7.49 2.32 -7.18
N ALA A 10 -8.63 1.80 -6.74
CA ALA A 10 -9.60 2.56 -5.94
C ALA A 10 -9.17 2.66 -4.45
N GLY A 11 -8.10 1.97 -4.06
CA GLY A 11 -7.48 2.05 -2.74
C GLY A 11 -6.55 3.26 -2.57
N PHE A 12 -5.88 3.33 -1.41
CA PHE A 12 -5.01 4.44 -1.02
C PHE A 12 -3.85 4.70 -1.98
N ILE A 13 -2.88 3.78 -2.05
CA ILE A 13 -1.66 4.00 -2.84
C ILE A 13 -2.00 4.03 -4.33
N GLY A 14 -2.83 3.08 -4.78
CA GLY A 14 -3.19 2.97 -6.19
C GLY A 14 -3.90 4.20 -6.75
N SER A 15 -4.80 4.86 -5.99
CA SER A 15 -5.48 6.08 -6.44
C SER A 15 -4.52 7.27 -6.58
N ASN A 16 -3.53 7.40 -5.67
CA ASN A 16 -2.47 8.39 -5.79
C ASN A 16 -1.56 8.09 -6.98
N PHE A 17 -1.25 6.82 -7.22
CA PHE A 17 -0.43 6.39 -8.34
C PHE A 17 -1.11 6.66 -9.69
N VAL A 18 -2.39 6.32 -9.85
CA VAL A 18 -3.16 6.63 -11.07
C VAL A 18 -3.12 8.13 -11.39
N ARG A 19 -3.29 8.97 -10.37
CA ARG A 19 -3.24 10.43 -10.51
C ARG A 19 -1.86 10.90 -10.95
N TYR A 20 -0.81 10.40 -10.29
CA TYR A 20 0.58 10.71 -10.60
C TYR A 20 0.94 10.33 -12.05
N GLU A 21 0.57 9.11 -12.48
CA GLU A 21 0.90 8.61 -13.82
C GLU A 21 0.17 9.37 -14.93
N LEU A 22 -1.12 9.68 -14.75
CA LEU A 22 -1.89 10.44 -15.73
C LEU A 22 -1.41 11.89 -15.87
N GLU A 23 -0.79 12.46 -14.82
CA GLU A 23 -0.14 13.77 -14.89
C GLU A 23 1.22 13.70 -15.58
N LYS A 24 2.00 12.67 -15.30
CA LYS A 24 3.36 12.49 -15.82
C LYS A 24 3.39 11.99 -17.27
N HIS A 25 2.57 10.99 -17.60
CA HIS A 25 2.57 10.30 -18.88
C HIS A 25 1.37 10.70 -19.76
N ALA A 26 1.56 11.64 -20.67
CA ALA A 26 0.50 12.11 -21.56
C ALA A 26 0.00 11.06 -22.58
N ASP A 27 0.77 10.01 -22.80
CA ASP A 27 0.49 8.93 -23.75
C ASP A 27 -0.06 7.65 -23.09
N TRP A 28 -0.27 7.63 -21.77
CA TRP A 28 -0.87 6.50 -21.07
C TRP A 28 -2.38 6.58 -21.05
N ASN A 29 -3.03 5.46 -21.34
CA ASN A 29 -4.44 5.18 -21.06
C ASN A 29 -4.50 4.20 -19.89
N ILE A 30 -5.20 4.54 -18.83
CA ILE A 30 -5.25 3.74 -17.61
C ILE A 30 -6.62 3.08 -17.45
N VAL A 31 -6.63 1.76 -17.35
CA VAL A 31 -7.77 0.96 -16.90
C VAL A 31 -7.55 0.63 -15.44
N VAL A 32 -8.39 1.17 -14.58
CA VAL A 32 -8.45 0.83 -13.15
C VAL A 32 -9.35 -0.39 -12.99
N TYR A 33 -8.83 -1.46 -12.39
CA TYR A 33 -9.56 -2.68 -12.10
C TYR A 33 -9.58 -2.94 -10.60
N ASP A 34 -10.74 -2.85 -9.97
CA ASP A 34 -10.88 -2.94 -8.52
C ASP A 34 -12.16 -3.68 -8.13
N LYS A 35 -12.07 -4.51 -7.13
CA LYS A 35 -13.22 -5.27 -6.60
C LYS A 35 -14.17 -4.40 -5.79
N LEU A 36 -13.71 -3.25 -5.30
CA LEU A 36 -14.42 -2.35 -4.39
C LEU A 36 -14.77 -3.07 -3.07
N THR A 37 -13.76 -3.67 -2.45
CA THR A 37 -13.89 -4.17 -1.08
C THR A 37 -13.97 -2.99 -0.10
N TYR A 38 -13.88 -3.25 1.19
CA TYR A 38 -14.06 -2.22 2.23
C TYR A 38 -13.14 -0.98 2.09
N ALA A 39 -11.94 -1.13 1.54
CA ALA A 39 -10.96 -0.05 1.35
C ALA A 39 -10.97 0.56 -0.05
N GLY A 40 -11.63 -0.08 -1.02
CA GLY A 40 -11.83 0.44 -2.36
C GLY A 40 -12.94 1.50 -2.38
N ASN A 41 -12.59 2.74 -2.79
CA ASN A 41 -13.54 3.85 -2.78
C ASN A 41 -13.39 4.70 -4.05
N LEU A 42 -14.44 4.76 -4.87
CA LEU A 42 -14.43 5.55 -6.11
C LEU A 42 -14.36 7.06 -5.87
N ASP A 43 -14.71 7.55 -4.67
CA ASP A 43 -14.50 8.95 -4.31
C ASP A 43 -13.00 9.32 -4.36
N ASN A 44 -12.08 8.34 -4.23
CA ASN A 44 -10.63 8.54 -4.36
C ASN A 44 -10.18 8.87 -5.79
N LEU A 45 -11.00 8.60 -6.79
CA LEU A 45 -10.69 8.76 -8.21
C LEU A 45 -11.63 9.73 -8.93
N LYS A 46 -12.48 10.44 -8.20
CA LYS A 46 -13.48 11.34 -8.77
C LYS A 46 -12.83 12.47 -9.58
N ASP A 47 -11.84 13.13 -9.02
CA ASP A 47 -11.07 14.18 -9.69
C ASP A 47 -10.29 13.67 -10.91
N VAL A 48 -9.81 12.42 -10.85
CA VAL A 48 -9.14 11.74 -11.98
C VAL A 48 -10.14 11.52 -13.13
N ALA A 49 -11.33 11.01 -12.82
CA ALA A 49 -12.36 10.80 -13.82
C ALA A 49 -12.81 12.11 -14.50
N GLU A 50 -12.93 13.19 -13.70
CA GLU A 50 -13.29 14.52 -14.21
C GLU A 50 -12.18 15.13 -15.07
N LYS A 51 -10.92 15.04 -14.65
CA LYS A 51 -9.78 15.66 -15.33
C LYS A 51 -9.26 14.87 -16.54
N PHE A 52 -9.28 13.54 -16.45
CA PHE A 52 -8.62 12.65 -17.41
C PHE A 52 -9.58 11.64 -18.09
N GLY A 53 -10.90 11.91 -18.12
CA GLY A 53 -11.93 10.97 -18.55
C GLY A 53 -11.69 10.29 -19.90
N GLY A 54 -10.97 10.94 -20.84
CA GLY A 54 -10.59 10.32 -22.12
C GLY A 54 -9.44 9.30 -22.02
N ARG A 55 -8.67 9.30 -20.92
CA ARG A 55 -7.52 8.41 -20.67
C ARG A 55 -7.68 7.55 -19.43
N TYR A 56 -8.81 7.65 -18.76
CA TYR A 56 -9.15 6.90 -17.54
C TYR A 56 -10.42 6.09 -17.77
N ARG A 57 -10.39 4.83 -17.36
CA ARG A 57 -11.55 3.93 -17.35
C ARG A 57 -11.56 3.11 -16.08
N PHE A 58 -12.71 3.00 -15.44
CA PHE A 58 -12.93 2.11 -14.32
C PHE A 58 -13.65 0.83 -14.75
N MET A 59 -13.19 -0.31 -14.28
CA MET A 59 -13.84 -1.61 -14.41
C MET A 59 -13.88 -2.30 -13.04
N GLN A 60 -15.06 -2.68 -12.58
CA GLN A 60 -15.18 -3.44 -11.34
C GLN A 60 -14.92 -4.92 -11.61
N GLY A 61 -14.05 -5.55 -10.80
CA GLY A 61 -13.77 -6.97 -10.90
C GLY A 61 -12.77 -7.46 -9.85
N ASP A 62 -12.76 -8.78 -9.67
CA ASP A 62 -11.87 -9.50 -8.77
C ASP A 62 -10.67 -10.04 -9.55
N ILE A 63 -9.44 -9.80 -9.08
CA ILE A 63 -8.24 -10.37 -9.71
C ILE A 63 -8.17 -11.90 -9.61
N ALA A 64 -8.92 -12.50 -8.68
CA ALA A 64 -9.06 -13.95 -8.58
C ALA A 64 -10.04 -14.54 -9.62
N ASP A 65 -10.81 -13.72 -10.33
CA ASP A 65 -11.67 -14.16 -11.42
C ASP A 65 -10.89 -14.19 -12.74
N ARG A 66 -10.46 -15.40 -13.12
CA ARG A 66 -9.64 -15.61 -14.31
C ARG A 66 -10.31 -15.13 -15.60
N GLU A 67 -11.60 -15.41 -15.77
CA GLU A 67 -12.30 -15.06 -17.01
C GLU A 67 -12.45 -13.55 -17.15
N ALA A 68 -12.82 -12.86 -16.06
CA ALA A 68 -12.94 -11.42 -16.01
C ALA A 68 -11.60 -10.71 -16.25
N VAL A 69 -10.49 -11.19 -15.63
CA VAL A 69 -9.14 -10.65 -15.82
C VAL A 69 -8.69 -10.82 -17.28
N PHE A 70 -8.83 -12.01 -17.86
CA PHE A 70 -8.42 -12.28 -19.24
C PHE A 70 -9.24 -11.46 -20.24
N GLY A 71 -10.56 -11.33 -20.02
CA GLY A 71 -11.42 -10.43 -20.79
C GLY A 71 -10.94 -8.98 -20.71
N CYS A 72 -10.71 -8.47 -19.49
CA CYS A 72 -10.22 -7.12 -19.27
C CYS A 72 -8.90 -6.84 -20.01
N VAL A 73 -7.90 -7.72 -19.89
CA VAL A 73 -6.61 -7.56 -20.55
C VAL A 73 -6.73 -7.57 -22.06
N LYS A 74 -7.49 -8.52 -22.62
CA LYS A 74 -7.68 -8.68 -24.05
C LYS A 74 -8.45 -7.51 -24.67
N ASP A 75 -9.61 -7.17 -24.09
CA ASP A 75 -10.55 -6.19 -24.68
C ASP A 75 -10.03 -4.75 -24.63
N ASN A 76 -9.10 -4.47 -23.70
CA ASN A 76 -8.46 -3.16 -23.57
C ASN A 76 -7.06 -3.11 -24.20
N GLY A 77 -6.56 -4.21 -24.76
CA GLY A 77 -5.23 -4.26 -25.40
C GLY A 77 -4.11 -3.82 -24.45
N ILE A 78 -4.08 -4.40 -23.24
CA ILE A 78 -3.16 -3.98 -22.18
C ILE A 78 -1.70 -4.29 -22.53
N ASP A 79 -0.83 -3.31 -22.33
CA ASP A 79 0.63 -3.42 -22.55
C ASP A 79 1.41 -3.60 -21.23
N LEU A 80 0.87 -3.07 -20.12
CA LEU A 80 1.51 -3.03 -18.80
C LEU A 80 0.48 -3.36 -17.72
N ILE A 81 0.82 -4.27 -16.81
CA ILE A 81 0.02 -4.57 -15.62
C ILE A 81 0.76 -4.10 -14.38
N ILE A 82 0.10 -3.32 -13.51
CA ILE A 82 0.62 -2.86 -12.22
C ILE A 82 -0.35 -3.33 -11.15
N ASN A 83 0.11 -4.25 -10.29
CA ASN A 83 -0.74 -4.92 -9.32
C ASN A 83 -0.64 -4.27 -7.93
N PHE A 84 -1.61 -3.41 -7.60
CA PHE A 84 -1.83 -2.91 -6.22
C PHE A 84 -2.91 -3.70 -5.48
N ALA A 85 -3.68 -4.55 -6.16
CA ALA A 85 -4.74 -5.31 -5.51
C ALA A 85 -4.15 -6.24 -4.45
N ALA A 86 -4.59 -6.08 -3.22
CA ALA A 86 -4.16 -6.84 -2.06
C ALA A 86 -5.17 -6.67 -0.92
N ASP A 87 -5.26 -7.66 -0.05
CA ASP A 87 -5.78 -7.46 1.29
C ASP A 87 -4.65 -6.89 2.16
N SER A 88 -4.83 -5.70 2.76
CA SER A 88 -3.71 -4.92 3.30
C SER A 88 -3.71 -4.70 4.81
N HIS A 89 -4.72 -5.17 5.56
CA HIS A 89 -4.81 -4.91 6.99
C HIS A 89 -4.38 -6.13 7.81
N VAL A 90 -3.22 -6.01 8.48
CA VAL A 90 -2.62 -7.12 9.25
C VAL A 90 -3.60 -7.72 10.27
N ASP A 91 -4.33 -6.88 11.04
CA ASP A 91 -5.26 -7.40 12.05
C ASP A 91 -6.44 -8.19 11.43
N ARG A 92 -6.88 -7.84 10.22
CA ARG A 92 -7.86 -8.63 9.46
C ARG A 92 -7.28 -9.98 9.04
N SER A 93 -5.99 -10.04 8.71
CA SER A 93 -5.35 -11.31 8.34
C SER A 93 -5.33 -12.35 9.48
N LEU A 94 -5.38 -11.87 10.72
CA LEU A 94 -5.48 -12.75 11.90
C LEU A 94 -6.88 -13.36 12.09
N THR A 95 -7.91 -12.74 11.52
CA THR A 95 -9.31 -13.21 11.63
C THR A 95 -9.79 -13.92 10.36
N GLU A 96 -9.33 -13.51 9.20
CA GLU A 96 -9.78 -13.99 7.88
C GLU A 96 -8.60 -14.26 6.94
N PRO A 97 -7.66 -15.16 7.28
CA PRO A 97 -6.42 -15.35 6.50
C PRO A 97 -6.67 -15.90 5.08
N GLY A 98 -7.80 -16.58 4.85
CA GLY A 98 -8.12 -17.18 3.54
C GLY A 98 -8.29 -16.16 2.43
N SER A 99 -8.86 -14.96 2.70
CA SER A 99 -9.02 -13.91 1.70
C SER A 99 -7.68 -13.39 1.19
N PHE A 100 -6.68 -13.29 2.09
CA PHE A 100 -5.32 -12.87 1.76
C PHE A 100 -4.63 -13.83 0.79
N ILE A 101 -4.79 -15.15 0.99
CA ILE A 101 -4.26 -16.18 0.06
C ILE A 101 -4.93 -16.04 -1.30
N MET A 102 -6.26 -15.88 -1.32
CA MET A 102 -7.01 -15.76 -2.57
C MET A 102 -6.65 -14.49 -3.34
N THR A 103 -6.51 -13.37 -2.68
CA THR A 103 -6.18 -12.10 -3.33
C THR A 103 -4.68 -12.03 -3.66
N ASP A 104 -3.80 -12.17 -2.66
CA ASP A 104 -2.39 -11.83 -2.82
C ASP A 104 -1.60 -12.91 -3.56
N VAL A 105 -1.97 -14.19 -3.40
CA VAL A 105 -1.26 -15.31 -4.05
C VAL A 105 -2.00 -15.76 -5.31
N TYR A 106 -3.26 -16.19 -5.17
CA TYR A 106 -4.01 -16.72 -6.31
C TYR A 106 -4.36 -15.64 -7.32
N GLY A 107 -4.79 -14.45 -6.88
CA GLY A 107 -5.06 -13.31 -7.77
C GLY A 107 -3.80 -12.86 -8.52
N THR A 108 -2.64 -12.80 -7.84
CA THR A 108 -1.36 -12.53 -8.50
C THR A 108 -1.02 -13.60 -9.54
N TYR A 109 -1.25 -14.87 -9.23
CA TYR A 109 -1.09 -15.96 -10.20
C TYR A 109 -1.99 -15.75 -11.44
N VAL A 110 -3.25 -15.38 -11.27
CA VAL A 110 -4.18 -15.14 -12.40
C VAL A 110 -3.67 -14.01 -13.29
N LEU A 111 -3.20 -12.91 -12.69
CA LEU A 111 -2.64 -11.78 -13.43
C LEU A 111 -1.35 -12.16 -14.18
N LEU A 112 -0.48 -12.99 -13.57
CA LEU A 112 0.74 -13.50 -14.22
C LEU A 112 0.43 -14.44 -15.40
N GLU A 113 -0.60 -15.28 -15.29
CA GLU A 113 -1.08 -16.10 -16.41
C GLU A 113 -1.60 -15.22 -17.56
N ALA A 114 -2.37 -14.16 -17.23
CA ALA A 114 -2.81 -13.20 -18.24
C ALA A 114 -1.60 -12.47 -18.88
N ALA A 115 -0.62 -12.06 -18.08
CA ALA A 115 0.59 -11.42 -18.58
C ALA A 115 1.37 -12.33 -19.56
N ARG A 116 1.45 -13.62 -19.26
CA ARG A 116 2.08 -14.62 -20.10
C ARG A 116 1.29 -14.89 -21.38
N GLU A 117 -0.03 -15.10 -21.28
CA GLU A 117 -0.92 -15.43 -22.41
C GLU A 117 -0.97 -14.32 -23.46
N PHE A 118 -1.05 -13.05 -22.99
CA PHE A 118 -1.16 -11.88 -23.85
C PHE A 118 0.18 -11.21 -24.16
N ASN A 119 1.31 -11.80 -23.75
CA ASN A 119 2.66 -11.26 -23.98
C ASN A 119 2.80 -9.81 -23.50
N ILE A 120 2.33 -9.53 -22.28
CA ILE A 120 2.40 -8.20 -21.67
C ILE A 120 3.86 -7.73 -21.59
N ALA A 121 4.13 -6.49 -22.01
CA ALA A 121 5.48 -5.96 -22.08
C ALA A 121 6.15 -5.78 -20.71
N ARG A 122 5.37 -5.57 -19.63
CA ARG A 122 5.86 -5.53 -18.25
C ARG A 122 4.75 -5.84 -17.25
N PHE A 123 5.08 -6.60 -16.23
CA PHE A 123 4.26 -6.83 -15.03
C PHE A 123 4.99 -6.23 -13.82
N HIS A 124 4.34 -5.33 -13.08
CA HIS A 124 4.89 -4.75 -11.89
C HIS A 124 4.07 -5.12 -10.66
N GLN A 125 4.72 -5.74 -9.65
CA GLN A 125 4.10 -6.14 -8.39
C GLN A 125 4.41 -5.12 -7.29
N ILE A 126 3.36 -4.66 -6.61
CA ILE A 126 3.52 -3.85 -5.40
C ILE A 126 3.52 -4.78 -4.18
N SER A 127 4.61 -4.71 -3.42
CA SER A 127 4.83 -5.51 -2.22
C SER A 127 5.19 -4.62 -1.02
N THR A 128 5.64 -5.22 0.05
CA THR A 128 5.88 -4.55 1.35
C THR A 128 7.18 -5.03 1.97
N ASP A 129 7.81 -4.20 2.80
CA ASP A 129 8.94 -4.54 3.64
C ASP A 129 8.60 -5.58 4.72
N GLU A 130 7.32 -5.73 5.07
CA GLU A 130 6.85 -6.73 6.04
C GLU A 130 7.14 -8.18 5.62
N VAL A 131 7.43 -8.42 4.33
CA VAL A 131 7.82 -9.75 3.85
C VAL A 131 9.15 -10.23 4.40
N TYR A 132 10.03 -9.32 4.87
CA TYR A 132 11.31 -9.66 5.49
C TYR A 132 11.19 -10.10 6.95
N GLY A 133 10.07 -9.73 7.62
CA GLY A 133 9.86 -9.97 9.05
C GLY A 133 10.59 -8.97 9.95
N ASP A 134 10.76 -9.33 11.21
CA ASP A 134 11.38 -8.48 12.23
C ASP A 134 12.90 -8.39 12.05
N ILE A 135 13.43 -7.18 12.00
CA ILE A 135 14.84 -6.93 11.71
C ILE A 135 15.52 -6.31 12.94
N GLU A 136 16.47 -7.05 13.53
CA GLU A 136 17.26 -6.55 14.65
C GLU A 136 18.18 -5.38 14.24
N ALA A 137 18.25 -4.37 15.12
CA ALA A 137 19.17 -3.25 14.91
C ALA A 137 20.63 -3.71 15.09
N PRO A 138 21.60 -3.17 14.32
CA PRO A 138 21.48 -2.10 13.31
C PRO A 138 21.16 -2.60 11.88
N GLY A 139 20.79 -3.90 11.70
CA GLY A 139 20.58 -4.51 10.40
C GLY A 139 19.50 -3.78 9.55
N ARG A 140 19.61 -3.94 8.23
CA ARG A 140 18.62 -3.53 7.23
C ARG A 140 18.50 -4.63 6.19
N SER A 141 17.27 -4.95 5.79
CA SER A 141 17.07 -5.95 4.74
C SER A 141 17.36 -5.39 3.35
N THR A 142 18.09 -6.17 2.59
CA THR A 142 18.32 -5.97 1.17
C THR A 142 17.36 -6.83 0.33
N GLU A 143 17.31 -6.61 -0.96
CA GLU A 143 16.47 -7.39 -1.87
C GLU A 143 16.88 -8.87 -1.97
N GLU A 144 18.14 -9.19 -1.59
CA GLU A 144 18.71 -10.55 -1.59
C GLU A 144 18.34 -11.35 -0.32
N ASP A 145 17.79 -10.68 0.71
CA ASP A 145 17.45 -11.35 1.96
C ASP A 145 16.25 -12.27 1.80
N LYS A 146 16.24 -13.34 2.59
CA LYS A 146 15.15 -14.31 2.62
C LYS A 146 13.88 -13.67 3.17
N LEU A 147 12.75 -14.04 2.57
CA LEU A 147 11.45 -13.63 3.07
C LEU A 147 11.07 -14.44 4.32
N HIS A 148 10.70 -13.74 5.39
CA HIS A 148 10.39 -14.34 6.69
C HIS A 148 9.19 -13.63 7.34
N GLY A 149 8.07 -13.54 6.62
CA GLY A 149 6.87 -12.84 7.10
C GLY A 149 6.31 -13.44 8.39
N SER A 150 5.97 -12.58 9.36
CA SER A 150 5.52 -12.95 10.72
C SER A 150 4.00 -12.99 10.86
N SER A 151 3.25 -12.57 9.86
CA SER A 151 1.78 -12.53 9.87
C SER A 151 1.20 -13.22 8.62
N PRO A 152 -0.09 -13.63 8.64
CA PRO A 152 -0.73 -14.13 7.42
C PRO A 152 -0.70 -13.13 6.26
N TYR A 153 -0.80 -11.82 6.55
CA TYR A 153 -0.63 -10.76 5.55
C TYR A 153 0.77 -10.78 4.93
N SER A 154 1.84 -10.70 5.75
CA SER A 154 3.21 -10.67 5.23
C SER A 154 3.57 -11.97 4.50
N ALA A 155 3.03 -13.11 4.97
CA ALA A 155 3.21 -14.41 4.31
C ALA A 155 2.49 -14.45 2.94
N SER A 156 1.27 -13.91 2.81
CA SER A 156 0.55 -13.85 1.54
C SER A 156 1.24 -12.93 0.54
N LYS A 157 1.73 -11.76 0.98
CA LYS A 157 2.51 -10.85 0.14
C LYS A 157 3.81 -11.49 -0.33
N ALA A 158 4.53 -12.19 0.57
CA ALA A 158 5.71 -12.98 0.21
C ALA A 158 5.38 -14.08 -0.80
N GLY A 159 4.22 -14.73 -0.67
CA GLY A 159 3.72 -15.71 -1.63
C GLY A 159 3.51 -15.12 -3.03
N GLY A 160 2.92 -13.92 -3.11
CA GLY A 160 2.78 -13.16 -4.36
C GLY A 160 4.13 -12.82 -5.00
N ASP A 161 5.09 -12.33 -4.20
CA ASP A 161 6.46 -12.04 -4.65
C ASP A 161 7.15 -13.29 -5.22
N LEU A 162 7.06 -14.41 -4.52
CA LEU A 162 7.66 -15.67 -4.95
C LEU A 162 7.01 -16.19 -6.25
N MET A 163 5.70 -16.02 -6.43
CA MET A 163 5.03 -16.33 -7.70
C MET A 163 5.57 -15.46 -8.83
N CYS A 164 5.73 -14.16 -8.62
CA CYS A 164 6.30 -13.23 -9.59
C CYS A 164 7.71 -13.65 -10.03
N LEU A 165 8.59 -13.91 -9.08
CA LEU A 165 9.98 -14.35 -9.36
C LEU A 165 10.04 -15.71 -10.05
N ALA A 166 9.16 -16.66 -9.67
CA ALA A 166 9.05 -17.97 -10.32
C ALA A 166 8.60 -17.82 -11.79
N TYR A 167 7.64 -16.94 -12.08
CA TYR A 167 7.17 -16.68 -13.44
C TYR A 167 8.23 -15.98 -14.30
N ALA A 168 8.96 -15.03 -13.73
CA ALA A 168 10.10 -14.41 -14.41
C ALA A 168 11.14 -15.46 -14.82
N ARG A 169 11.50 -16.34 -13.88
CA ARG A 169 12.54 -17.35 -14.12
C ARG A 169 12.09 -18.51 -15.02
N SER A 170 10.85 -19.00 -14.85
CA SER A 170 10.39 -20.23 -15.53
C SER A 170 9.75 -19.96 -16.87
N PHE A 171 9.13 -18.80 -17.05
CA PHE A 171 8.32 -18.47 -18.22
C PHE A 171 8.76 -17.19 -18.92
N ASN A 172 9.82 -16.52 -18.44
CA ASN A 172 10.32 -15.24 -18.94
C ASN A 172 9.26 -14.12 -18.91
N VAL A 173 8.30 -14.16 -17.97
CA VAL A 173 7.37 -13.05 -17.78
C VAL A 173 8.17 -11.82 -17.33
N PRO A 174 8.01 -10.65 -17.95
CA PRO A 174 8.83 -9.46 -17.70
C PRO A 174 8.41 -8.76 -16.39
N VAL A 175 8.73 -9.37 -15.25
CA VAL A 175 8.34 -8.92 -13.91
C VAL A 175 9.34 -7.92 -13.34
N THR A 176 8.84 -6.95 -12.59
CA THR A 176 9.58 -6.17 -11.58
C THR A 176 8.76 -6.10 -10.30
N ILE A 177 9.41 -5.98 -9.14
CA ILE A 177 8.75 -5.91 -7.84
C ILE A 177 9.28 -4.70 -7.08
N THR A 178 8.38 -3.94 -6.42
CA THR A 178 8.78 -2.97 -5.38
C THR A 178 8.29 -3.43 -4.02
N ARG A 179 9.17 -3.38 -3.00
CA ARG A 179 8.84 -3.61 -1.58
C ARG A 179 8.90 -2.27 -0.86
N GLY A 180 7.72 -1.75 -0.51
CA GLY A 180 7.58 -0.43 0.07
C GLY A 180 7.47 -0.46 1.58
N THR A 181 7.95 0.61 2.24
CA THR A 181 7.73 0.87 3.67
C THR A 181 6.33 1.43 3.93
N ASN A 182 6.03 1.79 5.18
CA ASN A 182 4.70 2.31 5.53
C ASN A 182 4.42 3.66 4.85
N ASN A 183 3.42 3.70 3.99
CA ASN A 183 3.00 4.92 3.31
C ASN A 183 2.04 5.74 4.15
N ILE A 184 2.16 7.08 4.09
CA ILE A 184 1.21 8.05 4.66
C ILE A 184 0.83 9.11 3.61
N GLY A 185 -0.40 9.63 3.65
CA GLY A 185 -0.83 10.64 2.69
C GLY A 185 -2.33 10.71 2.45
N PRO A 186 -2.75 11.44 1.40
CA PRO A 186 -4.14 11.56 0.95
C PRO A 186 -4.81 10.23 0.67
N PHE A 187 -6.10 10.12 1.03
CA PHE A 187 -6.94 8.94 0.77
C PHE A 187 -6.54 7.65 1.52
N GLN A 188 -5.65 7.73 2.52
CA GLN A 188 -5.35 6.56 3.34
C GLN A 188 -6.55 6.18 4.21
N TYR A 189 -7.00 4.91 4.06
CA TYR A 189 -8.20 4.44 4.75
C TYR A 189 -8.03 4.51 6.29
N PRO A 190 -9.03 5.03 7.05
CA PRO A 190 -8.89 5.36 8.47
C PRO A 190 -8.87 4.16 9.42
N GLU A 191 -8.30 3.02 9.00
CA GLU A 191 -8.02 1.83 9.84
C GLU A 191 -6.53 1.68 10.18
N LYS A 192 -5.64 2.35 9.42
CA LYS A 192 -4.19 2.34 9.66
C LYS A 192 -3.82 3.34 10.76
N VAL A 193 -2.67 3.13 11.39
CA VAL A 193 -2.24 3.88 12.58
C VAL A 193 -2.31 5.39 12.40
N VAL A 194 -1.72 5.94 11.33
CA VAL A 194 -1.69 7.39 11.11
C VAL A 194 -3.09 7.97 10.93
N PRO A 195 -3.92 7.52 9.99
CA PRO A 195 -5.26 8.08 9.83
C PRO A 195 -6.18 7.83 11.03
N VAL A 196 -6.06 6.68 11.74
CA VAL A 196 -6.80 6.47 12.99
C VAL A 196 -6.45 7.53 14.01
N TRP A 197 -5.16 7.76 14.25
CA TRP A 197 -4.72 8.71 15.27
C TRP A 197 -5.02 10.16 14.88
N VAL A 198 -4.82 10.54 13.62
CA VAL A 198 -5.16 11.88 13.12
C VAL A 198 -6.65 12.16 13.28
N THR A 199 -7.52 11.28 12.79
CA THR A 199 -8.98 11.47 12.85
C THR A 199 -9.51 11.42 14.28
N ASN A 200 -8.95 10.55 15.14
CA ASN A 200 -9.30 10.51 16.56
C ASN A 200 -8.85 11.78 17.28
N ALA A 201 -7.62 12.26 17.03
CA ALA A 201 -7.13 13.50 17.64
C ALA A 201 -7.96 14.72 17.23
N ILE A 202 -8.40 14.82 15.96
CA ILE A 202 -9.32 15.86 15.49
C ILE A 202 -10.59 15.85 16.34
N ASP A 203 -11.18 14.68 16.57
CA ASP A 203 -12.41 14.48 17.33
C ASP A 203 -12.21 14.50 18.86
N GLY A 204 -10.97 14.65 19.37
CA GLY A 204 -10.65 14.59 20.79
C GLY A 204 -10.82 13.19 21.42
N LEU A 205 -10.78 12.15 20.59
CA LEU A 205 -10.87 10.74 21.00
C LEU A 205 -9.48 10.18 21.31
N PRO A 206 -9.40 9.08 22.12
CA PRO A 206 -8.14 8.42 22.41
C PRO A 206 -7.40 7.90 21.17
N LEU A 207 -6.06 7.97 21.21
CA LEU A 207 -5.15 7.35 20.26
C LEU A 207 -4.75 5.95 20.79
N PRO A 208 -5.33 4.86 20.28
CA PRO A 208 -4.99 3.52 20.74
C PRO A 208 -3.56 3.16 20.30
N MET A 209 -2.67 2.98 21.27
CA MET A 209 -1.27 2.65 21.04
C MET A 209 -0.96 1.23 21.53
N TYR A 210 -0.56 0.35 20.62
CA TYR A 210 -0.19 -1.03 20.95
C TYR A 210 1.06 -1.09 21.83
N GLY A 211 0.96 -1.81 22.95
CA GLY A 211 2.06 -2.08 23.86
C GLY A 211 2.74 -0.82 24.37
N ASP A 212 4.07 -0.78 24.31
CA ASP A 212 4.90 0.33 24.81
C ASP A 212 5.15 1.46 23.78
N GLY A 213 4.58 1.35 22.57
CA GLY A 213 4.74 2.34 21.50
C GLY A 213 6.17 2.45 20.92
N ARG A 214 7.06 1.50 21.22
CA ARG A 214 8.44 1.53 20.73
C ARG A 214 8.66 0.74 19.45
N GLN A 215 7.60 0.24 18.82
CA GLN A 215 7.70 -0.34 17.47
C GLN A 215 8.20 0.74 16.51
N MET A 216 9.16 0.35 15.65
CA MET A 216 9.81 1.27 14.72
C MET A 216 9.35 0.99 13.29
N ARG A 217 9.01 2.06 12.57
CA ARG A 217 8.57 2.00 11.16
C ARG A 217 9.22 3.13 10.37
N ASP A 218 9.44 2.90 9.10
CA ASP A 218 9.78 3.95 8.14
C ASP A 218 8.48 4.45 7.50
N TYR A 219 8.12 5.69 7.80
CA TYR A 219 6.93 6.34 7.23
C TYR A 219 7.33 7.25 6.09
N GLN A 220 6.95 6.88 4.86
CA GLN A 220 7.22 7.68 3.66
C GLN A 220 5.95 8.33 3.10
N TYR A 221 6.12 9.45 2.40
CA TYR A 221 5.00 10.10 1.71
C TYR A 221 4.57 9.30 0.49
N VAL A 222 3.26 9.13 0.32
CA VAL A 222 2.71 8.28 -0.74
C VAL A 222 3.15 8.69 -2.15
N LEU A 223 3.36 9.98 -2.41
CA LEU A 223 3.83 10.44 -3.73
C LEU A 223 5.31 10.09 -3.98
N ASP A 224 6.15 10.08 -2.94
CA ASP A 224 7.54 9.61 -3.06
C ASP A 224 7.58 8.12 -3.42
N HIS A 225 6.64 7.34 -2.83
CA HIS A 225 6.48 5.93 -3.17
C HIS A 225 6.00 5.75 -4.61
N CYS A 226 5.01 6.54 -5.06
CA CYS A 226 4.52 6.52 -6.44
C CYS A 226 5.67 6.83 -7.43
N GLU A 227 6.50 7.84 -7.14
CA GLU A 227 7.67 8.16 -7.94
C GLU A 227 8.68 7.01 -7.98
N GLY A 228 8.92 6.35 -6.83
CA GLY A 228 9.81 5.20 -6.74
C GLY A 228 9.32 4.01 -7.59
N ILE A 229 8.02 3.72 -7.54
CA ILE A 229 7.39 2.69 -8.38
C ILE A 229 7.60 3.01 -9.86
N ASP A 230 7.31 4.24 -10.27
CA ASP A 230 7.44 4.66 -11.66
C ASP A 230 8.89 4.57 -12.15
N VAL A 231 9.87 5.02 -11.36
CA VAL A 231 11.30 4.88 -11.69
C VAL A 231 11.68 3.40 -11.89
N VAL A 232 11.17 2.49 -11.07
CA VAL A 232 11.41 1.05 -11.24
C VAL A 232 10.70 0.50 -12.48
N ILE A 233 9.48 0.96 -12.78
CA ILE A 233 8.78 0.58 -14.02
C ILE A 233 9.57 1.04 -15.26
N GLU A 234 10.12 2.25 -15.23
CA GLU A 234 10.87 2.80 -16.37
C GLU A 234 12.27 2.20 -16.53
N LYS A 235 13.02 2.03 -15.40
CA LYS A 235 14.46 1.76 -15.43
C LYS A 235 14.86 0.45 -14.77
N GLY A 236 13.99 -0.17 -13.98
CA GLY A 236 14.30 -1.40 -13.26
C GLY A 236 14.56 -2.57 -14.21
N ALA A 237 15.55 -3.39 -13.89
CA ALA A 237 15.85 -4.61 -14.63
C ALA A 237 14.74 -5.66 -14.43
N LEU A 238 14.42 -6.40 -15.49
CA LEU A 238 13.40 -7.44 -15.44
C LEU A 238 13.88 -8.63 -14.57
N GLY A 239 12.96 -9.19 -13.80
CA GLY A 239 13.24 -10.24 -12.84
C GLY A 239 13.76 -9.75 -11.49
N GLU A 240 13.88 -8.43 -11.29
CA GLU A 240 14.51 -7.83 -10.12
C GLU A 240 13.50 -7.21 -9.15
N VAL A 241 13.92 -7.15 -7.89
CA VAL A 241 13.20 -6.52 -6.77
C VAL A 241 13.90 -5.22 -6.38
N TYR A 242 13.14 -4.24 -5.89
CA TYR A 242 13.63 -2.95 -5.44
C TYR A 242 12.94 -2.53 -4.14
N ASN A 243 13.72 -2.23 -3.12
CA ASN A 243 13.21 -1.68 -1.87
C ASN A 243 12.97 -0.16 -2.00
N ILE A 244 11.77 0.31 -1.60
CA ILE A 244 11.37 1.72 -1.67
C ILE A 244 11.00 2.20 -0.27
N GLY A 245 11.81 3.06 0.34
CA GLY A 245 11.58 3.61 1.66
C GLY A 245 12.32 4.92 1.89
N SER A 246 11.92 5.69 2.90
CA SER A 246 12.60 6.95 3.23
C SER A 246 13.99 6.71 3.85
N GLY A 247 14.17 5.57 4.50
CA GLY A 247 15.36 5.23 5.29
C GLY A 247 15.35 5.86 6.69
N ILE A 248 14.23 6.49 7.11
CA ILE A 248 14.10 7.17 8.41
C ILE A 248 13.13 6.38 9.29
N GLU A 249 13.66 5.81 10.36
CA GLU A 249 12.88 5.02 11.31
C GLU A 249 12.28 5.91 12.41
N THR A 250 10.99 5.78 12.64
CA THR A 250 10.24 6.54 13.65
C THR A 250 9.53 5.58 14.60
N ARG A 251 9.64 5.80 15.92
CA ARG A 251 8.88 5.04 16.92
C ARG A 251 7.43 5.47 16.90
N ASN A 252 6.50 4.54 17.15
CA ASN A 252 5.09 4.86 17.20
C ASN A 252 4.75 5.93 18.25
N ILE A 253 5.43 5.94 19.40
CA ILE A 253 5.23 6.99 20.42
C ILE A 253 5.64 8.38 19.90
N ASP A 254 6.74 8.48 19.14
CA ASP A 254 7.20 9.74 18.56
C ASP A 254 6.23 10.22 17.45
N LEU A 255 5.68 9.29 16.67
CA LEU A 255 4.62 9.56 15.71
C LEU A 255 3.36 10.11 16.39
N ALA A 256 2.92 9.51 17.52
CA ALA A 256 1.76 9.97 18.27
C ALA A 256 1.96 11.40 18.80
N HIS A 257 3.13 11.69 19.37
CA HIS A 257 3.47 13.03 19.82
C HIS A 257 3.46 14.03 18.65
N ALA A 258 4.09 13.70 17.53
CA ALA A 258 4.14 14.59 16.36
C ALA A 258 2.73 14.90 15.80
N ILE A 259 1.81 13.93 15.77
CA ILE A 259 0.41 14.15 15.36
C ILE A 259 -0.28 15.11 16.32
N LEU A 260 -0.13 14.89 17.63
CA LEU A 260 -0.78 15.72 18.66
C LEU A 260 -0.23 17.14 18.66
N ASP A 261 1.09 17.33 18.47
CA ASP A 261 1.71 18.65 18.35
C ASP A 261 1.18 19.40 17.13
N LEU A 262 1.09 18.76 15.96
CA LEU A 262 0.56 19.36 14.74
C LEU A 262 -0.91 19.80 14.89
N LEU A 263 -1.70 19.09 15.70
CA LEU A 263 -3.11 19.37 15.93
C LEU A 263 -3.36 20.23 17.18
N GLY A 264 -2.32 20.59 17.97
CA GLY A 264 -2.46 21.32 19.22
C GLY A 264 -3.26 20.56 20.28
N LYS A 265 -3.12 19.22 20.34
CA LYS A 265 -3.88 18.35 21.24
C LYS A 265 -3.00 17.82 22.38
N PRO A 266 -3.59 17.52 23.55
CA PRO A 266 -2.82 17.05 24.70
C PRO A 266 -2.38 15.61 24.55
N TYR A 267 -1.19 15.28 25.06
CA TYR A 267 -0.65 13.91 25.06
C TYR A 267 -1.46 12.91 25.89
N SER A 268 -2.34 13.39 26.78
CA SER A 268 -3.28 12.55 27.53
C SER A 268 -4.28 11.80 26.65
N LEU A 269 -4.37 12.13 25.36
CA LEU A 269 -5.14 11.32 24.40
C LEU A 269 -4.46 10.00 24.04
N ILE A 270 -3.16 9.81 24.29
CA ILE A 270 -2.49 8.54 24.04
C ILE A 270 -2.98 7.50 25.06
N GLN A 271 -3.60 6.44 24.57
CA GLN A 271 -4.07 5.32 25.40
C GLN A 271 -3.34 4.04 24.99
N THR A 272 -2.59 3.49 25.95
CA THR A 272 -1.93 2.20 25.73
C THR A 272 -2.95 1.07 25.75
N ILE A 273 -2.86 0.17 24.78
CA ILE A 273 -3.73 -1.02 24.69
C ILE A 273 -2.88 -2.28 24.55
N THR A 274 -3.48 -3.45 24.81
CA THR A 274 -2.80 -4.74 24.66
C THR A 274 -2.29 -4.93 23.24
N ASP A 275 -1.01 -5.33 23.12
CA ASP A 275 -0.41 -5.58 21.82
C ASP A 275 -1.02 -6.77 21.10
N ARG A 276 -0.88 -6.82 19.78
CA ARG A 276 -1.39 -7.91 18.95
C ARG A 276 -0.38 -9.07 18.88
N PRO A 277 -0.82 -10.31 18.68
CA PRO A 277 0.07 -11.43 18.40
C PRO A 277 0.91 -11.20 17.13
N GLY A 278 2.17 -11.61 17.14
CA GLY A 278 3.06 -11.50 15.98
C GLY A 278 3.38 -10.08 15.54
N HIS A 279 3.35 -9.12 16.46
CA HIS A 279 3.66 -7.72 16.14
C HIS A 279 5.17 -7.51 16.08
N ASP A 280 5.72 -7.46 14.89
CA ASP A 280 7.13 -7.19 14.65
C ASP A 280 7.57 -5.86 15.26
N ARG A 281 8.74 -5.89 15.90
CA ARG A 281 9.27 -4.73 16.59
C ARG A 281 9.80 -3.68 15.65
N ARG A 282 10.49 -4.10 14.57
CA ARG A 282 11.17 -3.20 13.67
C ARG A 282 11.15 -3.71 12.23
N TYR A 283 10.81 -2.83 11.30
CA TYR A 283 11.07 -3.01 9.88
C TYR A 283 12.11 -1.99 9.43
N ALA A 284 13.13 -2.46 8.71
CA ALA A 284 14.17 -1.61 8.17
C ALA A 284 14.72 -2.22 6.88
N ILE A 285 14.70 -1.44 5.81
CA ILE A 285 15.19 -1.85 4.50
C ILE A 285 16.34 -0.96 4.03
N ASP A 286 17.21 -1.53 3.22
CA ASP A 286 18.18 -0.80 2.42
C ASP A 286 17.53 -0.46 1.06
N ASN A 287 17.56 0.80 0.66
CA ASN A 287 16.98 1.30 -0.58
C ASN A 287 18.06 1.74 -1.60
N SER A 288 19.30 1.32 -1.41
CA SER A 288 20.44 1.73 -2.26
C SER A 288 20.22 1.36 -3.72
N LYS A 289 19.65 0.19 -4.00
CA LYS A 289 19.36 -0.30 -5.35
C LYS A 289 18.38 0.61 -6.11
N ALA A 290 17.33 1.11 -5.45
CA ALA A 290 16.42 2.08 -6.05
C ALA A 290 17.09 3.46 -6.25
N ARG A 291 17.96 3.86 -5.33
CA ARG A 291 18.76 5.09 -5.46
C ARG A 291 19.73 5.05 -6.66
N GLU A 292 20.29 3.90 -6.98
CA GLU A 292 21.13 3.71 -8.18
C GLU A 292 20.36 3.94 -9.48
N LEU A 293 19.02 3.73 -9.49
CA LEU A 293 18.16 4.10 -10.62
C LEU A 293 17.87 5.60 -10.70
N GLY A 294 18.31 6.38 -9.70
CA GLY A 294 18.13 7.84 -9.62
C GLY A 294 16.91 8.26 -8.78
N TRP A 295 16.22 7.33 -8.08
CA TRP A 295 15.16 7.69 -7.16
C TRP A 295 15.71 8.07 -5.77
N GLN A 296 15.06 9.04 -5.13
CA GLN A 296 15.26 9.34 -3.71
C GLN A 296 13.97 9.99 -3.16
N PRO A 297 13.65 9.78 -1.86
CA PRO A 297 12.47 10.40 -1.28
C PRO A 297 12.56 11.92 -1.32
N GLY A 298 11.50 12.58 -1.80
CA GLY A 298 11.43 14.03 -1.93
C GLY A 298 10.98 14.74 -0.64
N HIS A 299 10.44 14.00 0.33
CA HIS A 299 9.92 14.54 1.58
C HIS A 299 10.61 13.96 2.80
N THR A 300 10.88 14.81 3.80
CA THR A 300 11.22 14.35 5.14
C THR A 300 9.99 13.78 5.84
N PHE A 301 10.17 12.98 6.90
CA PHE A 301 9.05 12.47 7.71
C PHE A 301 8.13 13.61 8.22
N ALA A 302 8.72 14.70 8.72
CA ALA A 302 7.94 15.84 9.20
C ALA A 302 7.07 16.48 8.11
N GLN A 303 7.62 16.65 6.90
CA GLN A 303 6.87 17.19 5.75
C GLN A 303 5.76 16.24 5.30
N ALA A 304 6.04 14.94 5.24
CA ALA A 304 5.08 13.91 4.90
C ALA A 304 3.91 13.88 5.89
N LEU A 305 4.22 13.93 7.19
CA LEU A 305 3.22 13.93 8.26
C LEU A 305 2.37 15.21 8.25
N GLU A 306 3.01 16.38 8.13
CA GLU A 306 2.29 17.67 8.04
C GLU A 306 1.31 17.70 6.87
N LYS A 307 1.76 17.29 5.67
CA LYS A 307 0.89 17.21 4.48
C LYS A 307 -0.27 16.23 4.70
N THR A 308 -0.01 15.11 5.36
CA THR A 308 -1.03 14.10 5.67
C THR A 308 -2.06 14.66 6.63
N VAL A 309 -1.65 15.22 7.76
CA VAL A 309 -2.55 15.83 8.77
C VAL A 309 -3.39 16.95 8.15
N ARG A 310 -2.77 17.84 7.37
CA ARG A 310 -3.46 18.92 6.66
C ARG A 310 -4.54 18.38 5.72
N TRP A 311 -4.22 17.33 4.97
CA TRP A 311 -5.21 16.72 4.07
C TRP A 311 -6.45 16.21 4.82
N TYR A 312 -6.27 15.55 6.00
CA TYR A 312 -7.41 15.10 6.81
C TYR A 312 -8.25 16.26 7.36
N LEU A 313 -7.63 17.37 7.75
CA LEU A 313 -8.34 18.58 8.17
C LEU A 313 -9.16 19.21 7.03
N GLU A 314 -8.62 19.22 5.82
CA GLU A 314 -9.27 19.82 4.64
C GLU A 314 -10.32 18.88 4.00
N ASN A 315 -10.29 17.59 4.29
CA ASN A 315 -11.15 16.57 3.68
C ASN A 315 -11.99 15.79 4.71
N GLU A 316 -12.50 16.49 5.73
CA GLU A 316 -13.30 15.87 6.79
C GLU A 316 -14.53 15.10 6.25
N SER A 317 -15.22 15.62 5.25
CA SER A 317 -16.39 14.98 4.66
C SER A 317 -16.09 13.60 4.07
N TRP A 318 -14.86 13.41 3.55
CA TRP A 318 -14.42 12.12 2.98
C TRP A 318 -14.27 11.05 4.07
N TRP A 319 -13.46 11.32 5.11
CA TRP A 319 -13.20 10.30 6.13
C TRP A 319 -14.33 10.14 7.15
N ARG A 320 -15.15 11.18 7.40
CA ARG A 320 -16.33 11.05 8.25
C ARG A 320 -17.37 10.11 7.65
N LYS A 321 -17.57 10.16 6.33
CA LYS A 321 -18.42 9.23 5.60
C LYS A 321 -17.94 7.78 5.78
N ILE A 322 -16.63 7.54 5.71
CA ILE A 322 -16.04 6.22 5.88
C ILE A 322 -16.15 5.74 7.34
N LYS A 323 -15.88 6.61 8.31
CA LYS A 323 -15.94 6.27 9.76
C LYS A 323 -17.37 6.04 10.29
N SER A 324 -18.38 6.01 9.45
CA SER A 324 -19.76 5.66 9.81
C SER A 324 -20.07 4.18 9.52
N GLY A 325 -21.15 3.66 10.09
CA GLY A 325 -21.66 2.31 9.74
C GLY A 325 -20.70 1.17 10.03
N GLU A 326 -20.34 0.37 9.01
CA GLU A 326 -19.53 -0.86 9.15
C GLU A 326 -18.13 -0.60 9.74
N TYR A 327 -17.53 0.55 9.43
CA TYR A 327 -16.27 0.94 10.04
C TYR A 327 -16.35 1.03 11.56
N LEU A 328 -17.40 1.64 12.10
CA LEU A 328 -17.57 1.74 13.56
C LEU A 328 -17.75 0.38 14.22
N ALA A 329 -18.46 -0.54 13.57
CA ALA A 329 -18.61 -1.92 14.05
C ALA A 329 -17.26 -2.65 14.08
N TYR A 330 -16.48 -2.52 13.00
CA TYR A 330 -15.12 -3.06 12.93
C TYR A 330 -14.21 -2.44 14.00
N TYR A 331 -14.18 -1.11 14.13
CA TYR A 331 -13.35 -0.39 15.09
C TYR A 331 -13.61 -0.84 16.53
N LYS A 332 -14.90 -0.91 16.91
CA LYS A 332 -15.30 -1.42 18.24
C LYS A 332 -14.84 -2.87 18.48
N LYS A 333 -15.01 -3.74 17.50
CA LYS A 333 -14.56 -5.15 17.59
C LYS A 333 -13.04 -5.23 17.72
N GLN A 334 -12.29 -4.43 16.95
CA GLN A 334 -10.83 -4.44 16.92
C GLN A 334 -10.20 -4.04 18.25
N TYR A 335 -10.78 -3.04 18.92
CA TYR A 335 -10.23 -2.48 20.16
C TYR A 335 -10.95 -2.97 21.42
N ALA A 336 -12.07 -3.70 21.30
CA ALA A 336 -12.78 -4.27 22.45
C ALA A 336 -11.90 -5.27 23.22
N GLY A 337 -11.82 -5.09 24.53
CA GLY A 337 -11.05 -5.98 25.41
C GLY A 337 -9.52 -5.82 25.32
N ARG A 338 -9.02 -4.79 24.63
CA ARG A 338 -7.59 -4.48 24.55
C ARG A 338 -7.18 -3.31 25.48
N GLU A 339 -8.10 -2.81 26.28
CA GLU A 339 -7.80 -1.80 27.30
C GLU A 339 -6.94 -2.40 28.41
N ILE A 340 -5.90 -1.69 28.84
CA ILE A 340 -5.02 -2.04 29.97
C ILE A 340 -5.46 -1.27 31.21
#